data_28b933705f1f1f896069617f1d32cd48
#
_entry.id   28b933705f1f1f896069617f1d32cd48
#
_cell.length_a   1.000
_cell.length_b   1.000
_cell.length_c   1.000
_cell.angle_alpha   90.00
_cell.angle_beta   90.00
_cell.angle_gamma   90.00
#
_symmetry.space_group_name_H-M   'P 1'
#
loop_
_entity.id
_entity.type
_entity.pdbx_description
1 polymer ?
#
loop_
_entity_poly.entity_id
_entity_poly.type
_entity_poly.pdbx_seq_one_letter_code
_entity_poly.pdbx_strand_id
1 'polypeptide(L)'
;MRKNLSKLAVSLVLMSVITAVSFAQTKESPSGGRLEGTWNVRVSIINCQTGGVIRSFDSLGQFMVGGTLLDSTSGTAQALKTPGEGVWEHTTGSNYRFKFKSFTFDAVGNFNATNLISPAAPLNFYLLQVP
;
A
#
# COMPACT_ATOMS: atom_id res chain seq x y z
N MET A 1 12.64 -58.73 -25.83
CA MET A 1 11.50 -57.76 -25.77
C MET A 1 11.13 -57.25 -24.40
N ARG A 2 11.55 -57.85 -23.27
CA ARG A 2 11.17 -57.36 -21.91
C ARG A 2 11.97 -56.17 -21.37
N LYS A 3 13.16 -55.85 -21.89
CA LYS A 3 14.01 -54.77 -21.40
C LYS A 3 13.60 -53.33 -21.84
N ASN A 4 12.77 -53.22 -22.87
CA ASN A 4 12.36 -51.94 -23.40
C ASN A 4 11.05 -51.41 -22.75
N LEU A 5 10.23 -52.31 -22.18
CA LEU A 5 9.00 -51.91 -21.47
C LEU A 5 9.31 -51.20 -20.16
N SER A 6 10.37 -51.59 -19.44
CA SER A 6 10.74 -50.95 -18.16
C SER A 6 11.25 -49.54 -18.34
N LYS A 7 11.94 -49.25 -19.47
CA LYS A 7 12.42 -47.88 -19.77
C LYS A 7 11.29 -46.93 -20.17
N LEU A 8 10.27 -47.46 -20.87
CA LEU A 8 9.08 -46.68 -21.21
C LEU A 8 8.22 -46.35 -19.98
N ALA A 9 8.09 -47.27 -19.03
CA ALA A 9 7.34 -47.06 -17.81
C ALA A 9 8.00 -46.03 -16.90
N VAL A 10 9.34 -46.02 -16.79
CA VAL A 10 10.08 -45.05 -16.00
C VAL A 10 10.00 -43.66 -16.64
N SER A 11 10.03 -43.56 -17.96
CA SER A 11 9.90 -42.28 -18.66
C SER A 11 8.51 -41.66 -18.51
N LEU A 12 7.46 -42.45 -18.46
CA LEU A 12 6.08 -41.99 -18.26
C LEU A 12 5.84 -41.51 -16.83
N VAL A 13 6.44 -42.15 -15.85
CA VAL A 13 6.33 -41.72 -14.42
C VAL A 13 7.10 -40.43 -14.17
N LEU A 14 8.23 -40.20 -14.84
CA LEU A 14 8.96 -38.95 -14.71
C LEU A 14 8.22 -37.75 -15.33
N MET A 15 7.43 -37.97 -16.37
CA MET A 15 6.66 -36.90 -17.02
C MET A 15 5.40 -36.50 -16.25
N SER A 16 4.86 -37.37 -15.39
CA SER A 16 3.67 -37.09 -14.59
C SER A 16 3.96 -36.30 -13.31
N VAL A 17 5.22 -36.18 -12.89
CA VAL A 17 5.61 -35.43 -11.69
C VAL A 17 5.79 -33.91 -11.97
N ILE A 18 5.94 -33.49 -13.24
CA ILE A 18 6.22 -32.12 -13.62
C ILE A 18 4.95 -31.24 -13.71
N THR A 19 3.76 -31.85 -13.74
CA THR A 19 2.50 -31.10 -13.88
C THR A 19 1.84 -30.69 -12.57
N ALA A 20 2.44 -30.96 -11.41
CA ALA A 20 1.88 -30.63 -10.12
C ALA A 20 2.45 -29.32 -9.49
N VAL A 21 3.24 -28.56 -10.23
CA VAL A 21 3.80 -27.30 -9.74
C VAL A 21 3.23 -26.17 -10.57
N SER A 22 2.04 -25.75 -10.31
CA SER A 22 1.58 -24.41 -10.67
C SER A 22 0.11 -24.21 -10.33
N PHE A 23 -0.22 -24.11 -9.09
CA PHE A 23 -1.26 -23.23 -8.61
C PHE A 23 -0.87 -22.80 -7.21
N ALA A 24 0.23 -22.06 -7.10
CA ALA A 24 0.27 -21.06 -6.07
C ALA A 24 -0.87 -20.11 -6.45
N GLN A 25 -2.06 -20.39 -5.97
CA GLN A 25 -3.11 -19.40 -5.91
C GLN A 25 -2.50 -18.24 -5.12
N THR A 26 -2.14 -17.21 -5.82
CA THR A 26 -2.06 -15.89 -5.21
C THR A 26 -3.41 -15.72 -4.54
N LYS A 27 -3.43 -15.91 -3.22
CA LYS A 27 -4.56 -15.55 -2.40
C LYS A 27 -4.72 -14.07 -2.72
N GLU A 28 -5.68 -13.74 -3.58
CA GLU A 28 -6.10 -12.36 -3.76
C GLU A 28 -6.39 -11.87 -2.34
N SER A 29 -5.51 -11.02 -1.86
CA SER A 29 -5.80 -10.27 -0.65
C SER A 29 -7.15 -9.60 -0.94
N PRO A 30 -8.15 -9.70 -0.09
CA PRO A 30 -9.39 -8.97 -0.29
C PRO A 30 -9.10 -7.49 -0.07
N SER A 31 -8.31 -6.92 -0.95
CA SER A 31 -8.12 -5.51 -1.08
C SER A 31 -9.44 -4.99 -1.63
N GLY A 32 -10.18 -4.28 -0.81
CA GLY A 32 -11.41 -3.66 -1.24
C GLY A 32 -11.10 -2.69 -2.38
N GLY A 33 -11.23 -3.15 -3.62
CA GLY A 33 -10.80 -2.52 -4.86
C GLY A 33 -11.34 -1.12 -5.17
N ARG A 34 -11.96 -0.45 -4.20
CA ARG A 34 -12.46 0.93 -4.34
C ARG A 34 -11.43 2.01 -3.98
N LEU A 35 -10.42 1.68 -3.18
CA LEU A 35 -9.37 2.66 -2.78
C LEU A 35 -8.11 2.55 -3.64
N GLU A 36 -7.95 1.48 -4.40
CA GLU A 36 -6.78 1.30 -5.26
C GLU A 36 -6.69 2.40 -6.31
N GLY A 37 -5.47 2.89 -6.54
CA GLY A 37 -5.20 3.97 -7.47
C GLY A 37 -4.50 5.16 -6.83
N THR A 38 -4.41 6.26 -7.58
CA THR A 38 -3.82 7.52 -7.14
C THR A 38 -4.93 8.54 -6.88
N TRP A 39 -4.84 9.19 -5.74
CA TRP A 39 -5.86 10.10 -5.24
C TRP A 39 -5.26 11.45 -4.84
N ASN A 40 -5.95 12.52 -5.15
CA ASN A 40 -5.69 13.82 -4.54
C ASN A 40 -6.47 13.90 -3.21
N VAL A 41 -5.73 14.00 -2.12
CA VAL A 41 -6.25 13.97 -0.75
C VAL A 41 -6.13 15.37 -0.13
N ARG A 42 -7.24 15.98 0.24
CA ARG A 42 -7.23 17.21 1.03
C ARG A 42 -7.00 16.87 2.50
N VAL A 43 -5.84 17.22 3.02
CA VAL A 43 -5.49 17.01 4.43
C VAL A 43 -5.79 18.29 5.20
N SER A 44 -6.48 18.16 6.35
CA SER A 44 -6.71 19.28 7.28
C SER A 44 -6.18 18.91 8.66
N ILE A 45 -5.31 19.76 9.18
CA ILE A 45 -4.85 19.66 10.57
C ILE A 45 -5.84 20.46 11.41
N ILE A 46 -6.43 19.80 12.40
CA ILE A 46 -7.40 20.41 13.30
C ILE A 46 -6.83 20.54 14.71
N ASN A 47 -7.26 21.56 15.41
CA ASN A 47 -7.04 21.69 16.84
C ASN A 47 -8.02 20.76 17.57
N CYS A 48 -7.51 19.75 18.27
CA CYS A 48 -8.35 18.76 18.97
C CYS A 48 -9.19 19.34 20.12
N GLN A 49 -8.81 20.51 20.65
CA GLN A 49 -9.55 21.16 21.75
C GLN A 49 -10.72 22.00 21.22
N THR A 50 -10.54 22.67 20.10
CA THR A 50 -11.53 23.61 19.56
C THR A 50 -12.28 23.09 18.34
N GLY A 51 -11.78 22.02 17.69
CA GLY A 51 -12.28 21.51 16.41
C GLY A 51 -11.93 22.41 15.21
N GLY A 52 -11.28 23.55 15.43
CA GLY A 52 -10.94 24.50 14.38
C GLY A 52 -9.83 23.99 13.47
N VAL A 53 -9.92 24.28 12.17
CA VAL A 53 -8.87 23.96 11.19
C VAL A 53 -7.67 24.90 11.41
N ILE A 54 -6.50 24.33 11.68
CA ILE A 54 -5.23 25.06 11.81
C ILE A 54 -4.67 25.36 10.43
N ARG A 55 -4.62 24.35 9.55
CA ARG A 55 -4.20 24.51 8.15
C ARG A 55 -4.67 23.33 7.31
N SER A 56 -4.75 23.54 6.00
CA SER A 56 -5.04 22.49 5.03
C SER A 56 -4.02 22.51 3.89
N PHE A 57 -3.78 21.36 3.30
CA PHE A 57 -2.88 21.18 2.16
C PHE A 57 -3.29 19.93 1.35
N ASP A 58 -2.78 19.82 0.14
CA ASP A 58 -3.06 18.68 -0.71
C ASP A 58 -1.95 17.62 -0.59
N SER A 59 -2.33 16.37 -0.70
CA SER A 59 -1.43 15.23 -0.72
C SER A 59 -1.84 14.26 -1.83
N LEU A 60 -0.87 13.64 -2.49
CA LEU A 60 -1.09 12.55 -3.43
C LEU A 60 -0.94 11.23 -2.68
N GLY A 61 -2.03 10.52 -2.52
CA GLY A 61 -2.05 9.17 -1.95
C GLY A 61 -2.12 8.13 -3.05
N GLN A 62 -1.16 7.22 -3.09
CA GLN A 62 -1.15 6.09 -4.00
C GLN A 62 -1.37 4.81 -3.22
N PHE A 63 -2.51 4.15 -3.47
CA PHE A 63 -2.91 2.91 -2.80
C PHE A 63 -2.75 1.76 -3.78
N MET A 64 -1.80 0.88 -3.51
CA MET A 64 -1.44 -0.23 -4.39
C MET A 64 -2.16 -1.50 -4.01
N VAL A 65 -2.42 -2.35 -4.99
CA VAL A 65 -2.87 -3.73 -4.79
C VAL A 65 -1.90 -4.42 -3.84
N GLY A 66 -2.43 -5.17 -2.88
CA GLY A 66 -1.60 -5.83 -1.88
C GLY A 66 -1.41 -5.03 -0.58
N GLY A 67 -2.02 -3.83 -0.46
CA GLY A 67 -2.09 -3.11 0.80
C GLY A 67 -0.90 -2.21 1.10
N THR A 68 -0.06 -1.88 0.13
CA THR A 68 0.98 -0.85 0.29
C THR A 68 0.49 0.51 -0.14
N LEU A 69 1.07 1.58 0.41
CA LEU A 69 0.74 2.96 0.02
C LEU A 69 1.98 3.85 -0.03
N LEU A 70 1.89 4.87 -0.89
CA LEU A 70 2.80 6.01 -0.92
C LEU A 70 2.01 7.29 -0.69
N ASP A 71 2.62 8.25 0.00
CA ASP A 71 2.08 9.59 0.27
C ASP A 71 3.09 10.66 -0.13
N SER A 72 2.66 11.63 -0.93
CA SER A 72 3.45 12.79 -1.29
C SER A 72 2.65 14.05 -0.99
N THR A 73 3.09 14.84 0.00
CA THR A 73 2.34 15.97 0.51
C THR A 73 2.93 17.31 0.06
N SER A 74 2.06 18.28 -0.21
CA SER A 74 2.43 19.68 -0.36
C SER A 74 2.56 20.44 0.97
N GLY A 75 2.20 19.78 2.08
CA GLY A 75 2.23 20.39 3.42
C GLY A 75 3.64 20.64 3.98
N THR A 76 4.67 20.08 3.35
CA THR A 76 6.08 20.28 3.69
C THR A 76 6.89 20.33 2.40
N ALA A 77 7.90 21.19 2.35
CA ALA A 77 8.79 21.25 1.20
C ALA A 77 9.44 19.88 0.90
N GLN A 78 9.52 19.51 -0.37
CA GLN A 78 10.05 18.23 -0.81
C GLN A 78 11.48 17.95 -0.31
N ALA A 79 12.32 19.00 -0.21
CA ALA A 79 13.68 18.89 0.31
C ALA A 79 13.74 18.53 1.80
N LEU A 80 12.66 18.74 2.55
CA LEU A 80 12.61 18.57 4.01
C LEU A 80 11.88 17.31 4.45
N LYS A 81 11.32 16.54 3.52
CA LYS A 81 10.56 15.32 3.83
C LYS A 81 10.61 14.32 2.69
N THR A 82 10.87 13.05 3.00
CA THR A 82 10.65 11.98 2.02
C THR A 82 9.15 11.76 1.76
N PRO A 83 8.78 11.12 0.65
CA PRO A 83 7.46 10.50 0.55
C PRO A 83 7.17 9.62 1.77
N GLY A 84 5.92 9.50 2.12
CA GLY A 84 5.45 8.57 3.13
C GLY A 84 5.31 7.17 2.52
N GLU A 85 5.81 6.16 3.19
CA GLU A 85 5.69 4.76 2.79
C GLU A 85 4.98 3.97 3.87
N GLY A 86 4.03 3.12 3.47
CA GLY A 86 3.25 2.41 4.46
C GLY A 86 2.31 1.35 3.91
N VAL A 87 1.32 1.03 4.74
CA VAL A 87 0.33 -0.01 4.45
C VAL A 87 -1.07 0.53 4.65
N TRP A 88 -2.01 -0.05 3.92
CA TRP A 88 -3.43 0.20 4.07
C TRP A 88 -4.22 -1.12 4.05
N GLU A 89 -5.39 -1.10 4.64
CA GLU A 89 -6.32 -2.22 4.66
C GLU A 89 -7.76 -1.72 4.57
N HIS A 90 -8.61 -2.49 3.92
CA HIS A 90 -10.05 -2.30 3.98
C HIS A 90 -10.57 -2.90 5.28
N THR A 91 -11.44 -2.19 5.99
CA THR A 91 -12.05 -2.69 7.24
C THR A 91 -13.48 -3.14 7.03
N THR A 92 -14.41 -2.22 6.88
CA THR A 92 -15.83 -2.54 6.63
C THR A 92 -16.50 -1.46 5.78
N GLY A 93 -17.36 -1.84 4.85
CA GLY A 93 -18.11 -0.89 4.02
C GLY A 93 -17.19 0.01 3.21
N SER A 94 -17.20 1.31 3.47
CA SER A 94 -16.32 2.30 2.83
C SER A 94 -15.17 2.75 3.74
N ASN A 95 -14.90 2.02 4.81
CA ASN A 95 -13.89 2.39 5.78
C ASN A 95 -12.57 1.69 5.49
N TYR A 96 -11.49 2.46 5.59
CA TYR A 96 -10.13 2.00 5.38
C TYR A 96 -9.26 2.45 6.56
N ARG A 97 -8.25 1.66 6.87
CA ARG A 97 -7.22 2.00 7.84
C ARG A 97 -5.89 2.06 7.13
N PHE A 98 -5.05 2.99 7.49
CA PHE A 98 -3.70 3.06 6.97
C PHE A 98 -2.72 3.58 8.01
N LYS A 99 -1.46 3.31 7.79
CA LYS A 99 -0.34 3.91 8.51
C LYS A 99 0.86 4.02 7.59
N PHE A 100 1.59 5.10 7.72
CA PHE A 100 2.82 5.29 6.95
C PHE A 100 3.85 6.09 7.74
N LYS A 101 5.11 5.97 7.32
CA LYS A 101 6.26 6.68 7.86
C LYS A 101 6.89 7.55 6.79
N SER A 102 7.49 8.65 7.21
CA SER A 102 8.37 9.49 6.39
C SER A 102 9.52 10.01 7.23
N PHE A 103 10.63 10.30 6.59
CA PHE A 103 11.76 10.96 7.23
C PHE A 103 11.68 12.46 6.98
N THR A 104 12.06 13.25 7.98
CA THR A 104 12.19 14.70 7.87
C THR A 104 13.63 15.14 8.06
N PHE A 105 13.99 16.22 7.40
CA PHE A 105 15.33 16.80 7.38
C PHE A 105 15.27 18.29 7.75
N ASP A 106 16.39 18.81 8.23
CA ASP A 106 16.55 20.24 8.40
C ASP A 106 16.89 20.94 7.07
N ALA A 107 17.04 22.26 7.10
CA ALA A 107 17.30 23.07 5.90
C ALA A 107 18.66 22.80 5.26
N VAL A 108 19.59 22.14 5.95
CA VAL A 108 20.91 21.77 5.44
C VAL A 108 21.03 20.28 5.11
N GLY A 109 19.92 19.55 5.22
CA GLY A 109 19.82 18.14 4.78
C GLY A 109 20.17 17.10 5.85
N ASN A 110 20.36 17.49 7.12
CA ASN A 110 20.55 16.52 8.18
C ASN A 110 19.22 15.86 8.57
N PHE A 111 19.27 14.58 8.89
CA PHE A 111 18.12 13.85 9.42
C PHE A 111 17.63 14.49 10.72
N ASN A 112 16.33 14.78 10.77
CA ASN A 112 15.68 15.41 11.91
C ASN A 112 14.83 14.43 12.71
N ALA A 113 13.86 13.77 12.05
CA ALA A 113 12.94 12.86 12.72
C ALA A 113 12.29 11.87 11.76
N THR A 114 11.70 10.82 12.33
CA THR A 114 10.76 9.92 11.66
C THR A 114 9.34 10.29 12.07
N ASN A 115 8.52 10.69 11.11
CA ASN A 115 7.09 10.91 11.33
C ASN A 115 6.33 9.60 11.11
N LEU A 116 5.49 9.23 12.06
CA LEU A 116 4.54 8.13 11.94
C LEU A 116 3.13 8.72 11.88
N ILE A 117 2.44 8.46 10.79
CA ILE A 117 1.03 8.84 10.61
C ILE A 117 0.20 7.56 10.72
N SER A 118 -0.68 7.53 11.71
CA SER A 118 -1.60 6.42 11.96
C SER A 118 -2.90 7.01 12.51
N PRO A 119 -3.86 7.33 11.66
CA PRO A 119 -5.13 7.89 12.12
C PRO A 119 -5.83 6.94 13.08
N ALA A 120 -6.27 7.45 14.22
CA ALA A 120 -6.96 6.68 15.24
C ALA A 120 -8.46 6.44 14.92
N ALA A 121 -9.00 7.12 13.90
CA ALA A 121 -10.40 7.04 13.49
C ALA A 121 -10.52 6.81 11.98
N PRO A 122 -11.63 6.22 11.50
CA PRO A 122 -11.89 6.12 10.08
C PRO A 122 -11.98 7.53 9.50
N LEU A 123 -11.12 7.81 8.53
CA LEU A 123 -11.12 9.09 7.82
C LEU A 123 -12.21 9.05 6.76
N ASN A 124 -13.14 9.99 6.82
CA ASN A 124 -14.01 10.29 5.70
C ASN A 124 -13.17 11.04 4.65
N PHE A 125 -12.68 10.29 3.68
CA PHE A 125 -11.96 10.87 2.56
C PHE A 125 -12.94 11.41 1.52
N TYR A 126 -12.88 12.70 1.25
CA TYR A 126 -13.33 13.24 -0.02
C TYR A 126 -12.19 13.04 -1.02
N LEU A 127 -12.14 11.85 -1.62
CA LEU A 127 -11.11 11.50 -2.58
C LEU A 127 -11.55 11.94 -3.97
N LEU A 128 -10.80 12.82 -4.60
CA LEU A 128 -10.89 13.08 -6.03
C LEU A 128 -9.85 12.18 -6.72
N GLN A 129 -10.34 11.19 -7.47
CA GLN A 129 -9.46 10.37 -8.28
C GLN A 129 -8.78 11.26 -9.31
N VAL A 130 -7.46 11.17 -9.40
CA VAL A 130 -6.70 11.86 -10.45
C VAL A 130 -6.91 11.09 -11.75
N PRO A 131 -7.37 11.75 -12.83
CA PRO A 131 -7.56 11.13 -14.14
C PRO A 131 -6.25 10.62 -14.74
#